data_77ff2f8b419c9fbe0279ef39c87ee024
#
_entry.id   77ff2f8b419c9fbe0279ef39c87ee024
#
_cell.length_a   1.000
_cell.length_b   1.000
_cell.length_c   1.000
_cell.angle_alpha   90.00
_cell.angle_beta   90.00
_cell.angle_gamma   90.00
#
_symmetry.space_group_name_H-M   'P 1'
#
loop_
_entity.id
_entity.type
_entity.pdbx_description
1 polymer ?
#
loop_
_entity_poly.entity_id
_entity_poly.type
_entity_poly.pdbx_seq_one_letter_code
_entity_poly.pdbx_strand_id
1 'polypeptide(L)'
;MKKICIFVGSRANYSSIKSVMKSVQAHPKLELQIVLGVSAILDRFGKVEDLIRKDGFKPDFIFHNLIEGENPATMAKSTGLGLMDASMIFNNLKPEMLVVVGDRFEMMSVTLAAAYMNIRIIHTMGGEVTGTIDESIRHAITKFAHIHFPANEDSRQRIIKMGEDEKYVFNVGCPRTDLVADELKNNSHETLKDLFEDYGGVGKEFNLSQPYLLVSQHSVTTEYDDSRYQIEETLKALDELQLPTIMLWPNADAGGDNISKGIRTYREKNNPAWLHLFKNLPTHIYICLLYTSPSPRDCRL
;
A
#
# COMPACT_ATOMS: atom_id res chain seq x y z
N MET A 1 -10.58 -15.14 -23.85
CA MET A 1 -9.63 -14.21 -23.22
C MET A 1 -9.05 -14.92 -22.01
N LYS A 2 -7.78 -14.65 -21.66
CA LYS A 2 -7.16 -15.20 -20.45
C LYS A 2 -7.59 -14.39 -19.24
N LYS A 3 -8.06 -15.05 -18.20
CA LYS A 3 -8.53 -14.44 -16.96
C LYS A 3 -7.37 -14.13 -16.02
N ILE A 4 -7.15 -12.84 -15.79
CA ILE A 4 -6.10 -12.32 -14.91
C ILE A 4 -6.77 -11.76 -13.66
N CYS A 5 -6.62 -12.45 -12.55
CA CYS A 5 -7.09 -11.98 -11.26
C CYS A 5 -6.04 -11.10 -10.60
N ILE A 6 -6.45 -9.92 -10.12
CA ILE A 6 -5.61 -9.01 -9.34
C ILE A 6 -6.25 -8.85 -7.97
N PHE A 7 -5.50 -9.17 -6.92
CA PHE A 7 -5.93 -8.95 -5.55
C PHE A 7 -5.42 -7.61 -5.02
N VAL A 8 -6.33 -6.84 -4.41
CA VAL A 8 -6.02 -5.56 -3.76
C VAL A 8 -6.46 -5.61 -2.30
N GLY A 9 -5.51 -5.68 -1.38
CA GLY A 9 -5.75 -5.76 0.06
C GLY A 9 -5.58 -4.41 0.78
N SER A 10 -4.96 -3.42 0.13
CA SER A 10 -4.65 -2.13 0.75
C SER A 10 -4.49 -1.01 -0.28
N ARG A 11 -4.42 0.22 0.22
CA ARG A 11 -4.09 1.41 -0.57
C ARG A 11 -2.73 1.28 -1.27
N ALA A 12 -1.74 0.78 -0.54
CA ALA A 12 -0.38 0.59 -1.07
C ALA A 12 -0.36 -0.41 -2.24
N ASN A 13 -1.15 -1.48 -2.16
CA ASN A 13 -1.29 -2.42 -3.27
C ASN A 13 -1.93 -1.74 -4.48
N TYR A 14 -3.02 -1.01 -4.29
CA TYR A 14 -3.72 -0.35 -5.40
C TYR A 14 -2.82 0.64 -6.14
N SER A 15 -2.12 1.51 -5.42
CA SER A 15 -1.18 2.47 -6.03
C SER A 15 -0.03 1.79 -6.78
N SER A 16 0.34 0.57 -6.40
CA SER A 16 1.42 -0.20 -7.04
C SER A 16 0.95 -1.03 -8.24
N ILE A 17 -0.36 -1.14 -8.50
CA ILE A 17 -0.88 -2.04 -9.53
C ILE A 17 -1.88 -1.35 -10.49
N LYS A 18 -2.31 -0.12 -10.20
CA LYS A 18 -3.34 0.60 -10.97
C LYS A 18 -2.99 0.70 -12.46
N SER A 19 -1.72 1.00 -12.82
CA SER A 19 -1.28 1.08 -14.22
C SER A 19 -1.37 -0.27 -14.92
N VAL A 20 -1.00 -1.35 -14.21
CA VAL A 20 -1.11 -2.73 -14.72
C VAL A 20 -2.58 -3.12 -14.91
N MET A 21 -3.47 -2.78 -13.96
CA MET A 21 -4.91 -3.03 -14.09
C MET A 21 -5.49 -2.36 -15.35
N LYS A 22 -5.14 -1.09 -15.60
CA LYS A 22 -5.53 -0.37 -16.83
C LYS A 22 -5.05 -1.09 -18.09
N SER A 23 -3.79 -1.54 -18.09
CA SER A 23 -3.19 -2.23 -19.24
C SER A 23 -3.85 -3.60 -19.49
N VAL A 24 -4.16 -4.36 -18.44
CA VAL A 24 -4.88 -5.64 -18.54
C VAL A 24 -6.29 -5.42 -19.08
N GLN A 25 -7.02 -4.42 -18.54
CA GLN A 25 -8.38 -4.08 -18.96
C GLN A 25 -8.45 -3.65 -20.43
N ALA A 26 -7.46 -2.91 -20.91
CA ALA A 26 -7.39 -2.44 -22.30
C ALA A 26 -6.94 -3.53 -23.30
N HIS A 27 -6.39 -4.64 -22.82
CA HIS A 27 -5.78 -5.65 -23.69
C HIS A 27 -6.83 -6.62 -24.27
N PRO A 28 -6.93 -6.79 -25.61
CA PRO A 28 -8.03 -7.50 -26.27
C PRO A 28 -8.07 -9.02 -26.00
N LYS A 29 -6.99 -9.60 -25.48
CA LYS A 29 -6.90 -11.05 -25.19
C LYS A 29 -6.97 -11.38 -23.68
N LEU A 30 -7.06 -10.36 -22.82
CA LEU A 30 -7.09 -10.51 -21.37
C LEU A 30 -8.46 -10.09 -20.82
N GLU A 31 -8.87 -10.72 -19.73
CA GLU A 31 -10.05 -10.39 -18.93
C GLU A 31 -9.56 -10.06 -17.52
N LEU A 32 -9.77 -8.83 -17.08
CA LEU A 32 -9.41 -8.39 -15.74
C LEU A 32 -10.46 -8.86 -14.75
N GLN A 33 -10.03 -9.55 -13.70
CA GLN A 33 -10.82 -9.88 -12.52
C GLN A 33 -10.22 -9.19 -11.30
N ILE A 34 -11.03 -8.48 -10.52
CA ILE A 34 -10.58 -7.69 -9.36
C ILE A 34 -11.19 -8.26 -8.10
N VAL A 35 -10.34 -8.64 -7.16
CA VAL A 35 -10.74 -9.13 -5.83
C VAL A 35 -10.23 -8.15 -4.77
N LEU A 36 -11.13 -7.68 -3.90
CA LEU A 36 -10.81 -6.75 -2.83
C LEU A 36 -10.99 -7.41 -1.47
N GLY A 37 -10.12 -7.06 -0.52
CA GLY A 37 -10.22 -7.53 0.86
C GLY A 37 -9.43 -6.67 1.83
N VAL A 38 -9.36 -7.12 3.08
CA VAL A 38 -8.55 -6.53 4.16
C VAL A 38 -8.85 -5.05 4.38
N SER A 39 -7.83 -4.18 4.37
CA SER A 39 -7.98 -2.74 4.62
C SER A 39 -8.53 -1.96 3.42
N ALA A 40 -8.49 -2.52 2.19
CA ALA A 40 -8.96 -1.84 1.00
C ALA A 40 -10.47 -1.51 1.02
N ILE A 41 -11.26 -2.24 1.81
CA ILE A 41 -12.72 -2.11 1.90
C ILE A 41 -13.19 -1.39 3.17
N LEU A 42 -12.28 -1.04 4.08
CA LEU A 42 -12.62 -0.47 5.38
C LEU A 42 -12.48 1.06 5.39
N ASP A 43 -13.53 1.72 5.86
CA ASP A 43 -13.60 3.17 5.94
C ASP A 43 -12.48 3.79 6.79
N ARG A 44 -12.11 3.13 7.90
CA ARG A 44 -11.03 3.62 8.78
C ARG A 44 -9.66 3.70 8.09
N PHE A 45 -9.44 2.96 7.00
CA PHE A 45 -8.23 2.99 6.16
C PHE A 45 -8.45 3.71 4.82
N GLY A 46 -9.55 4.48 4.70
CA GLY A 46 -9.86 5.32 3.56
C GLY A 46 -10.56 4.62 2.40
N LYS A 47 -11.16 3.43 2.64
CA LYS A 47 -12.04 2.69 1.72
C LYS A 47 -11.61 2.77 0.25
N VAL A 48 -10.47 2.17 -0.07
CA VAL A 48 -9.85 2.20 -1.40
C VAL A 48 -10.79 1.67 -2.50
N GLU A 49 -11.77 0.85 -2.13
CA GLU A 49 -12.84 0.41 -3.01
C GLU A 49 -13.52 1.58 -3.74
N ASP A 50 -13.83 2.67 -3.03
CA ASP A 50 -14.51 3.82 -3.63
C ASP A 50 -13.62 4.51 -4.68
N LEU A 51 -12.30 4.59 -4.42
CA LEU A 51 -11.33 5.09 -5.38
C LEU A 51 -11.21 4.18 -6.61
N ILE A 52 -11.17 2.85 -6.42
CA ILE A 52 -11.13 1.85 -7.49
C ILE A 52 -12.34 2.01 -8.41
N ARG A 53 -13.54 2.19 -7.83
CA ARG A 53 -14.77 2.42 -8.59
C ARG A 53 -14.78 3.77 -9.33
N LYS A 54 -14.28 4.84 -8.68
CA LYS A 54 -14.12 6.17 -9.29
C LYS A 54 -13.15 6.13 -10.48
N ASP A 55 -12.13 5.30 -10.41
CA ASP A 55 -11.14 5.10 -11.47
C ASP A 55 -11.68 4.25 -12.66
N GLY A 56 -12.95 3.81 -12.61
CA GLY A 56 -13.63 3.08 -13.67
C GLY A 56 -13.48 1.56 -13.59
N PHE A 57 -12.97 1.03 -12.48
CA PHE A 57 -12.89 -0.42 -12.27
C PHE A 57 -14.12 -0.94 -11.51
N LYS A 58 -14.49 -2.18 -11.81
CA LYS A 58 -15.56 -2.89 -11.11
C LYS A 58 -14.98 -4.13 -10.43
N PRO A 59 -14.98 -4.18 -9.08
CA PRO A 59 -14.59 -5.40 -8.37
C PRO A 59 -15.54 -6.56 -8.69
N ASP A 60 -14.98 -7.74 -8.95
CA ASP A 60 -15.71 -8.98 -9.19
C ASP A 60 -16.09 -9.66 -7.87
N PHE A 61 -15.24 -9.52 -6.87
CA PHE A 61 -15.48 -10.06 -5.54
C PHE A 61 -14.93 -9.17 -4.44
N ILE A 62 -15.64 -9.11 -3.31
CA ILE A 62 -15.24 -8.39 -2.09
C ILE A 62 -15.43 -9.34 -0.90
N PHE A 63 -14.42 -9.46 -0.04
CA PHE A 63 -14.51 -10.30 1.14
C PHE A 63 -13.91 -9.67 2.39
N HIS A 64 -14.44 -10.02 3.55
CA HIS A 64 -14.13 -9.40 4.84
C HIS A 64 -13.29 -10.36 5.70
N ASN A 65 -11.98 -10.24 5.64
CA ASN A 65 -11.05 -11.14 6.30
C ASN A 65 -10.08 -10.47 7.28
N LEU A 66 -10.28 -9.19 7.60
CA LEU A 66 -9.46 -8.49 8.59
C LEU A 66 -10.06 -8.62 9.98
N ILE A 67 -9.36 -9.30 10.89
CA ILE A 67 -9.69 -9.36 12.31
C ILE A 67 -9.09 -8.12 13.00
N GLU A 68 -9.92 -7.43 13.75
CA GLU A 68 -9.52 -6.26 14.53
C GLU A 68 -8.56 -6.64 15.67
N GLY A 69 -7.70 -5.68 16.07
CA GLY A 69 -6.77 -5.81 17.18
C GLY A 69 -5.31 -5.52 16.81
N GLU A 70 -4.97 -5.51 15.53
CA GLU A 70 -3.68 -5.05 14.96
C GLU A 70 -2.47 -5.57 15.76
N ASN A 71 -2.48 -6.88 16.04
CA ASN A 71 -1.42 -7.60 16.72
C ASN A 71 -1.01 -8.86 15.92
N PRO A 72 0.12 -9.51 16.25
CA PRO A 72 0.60 -10.68 15.48
C PRO A 72 -0.41 -11.82 15.39
N ALA A 73 -1.19 -12.06 16.45
CA ALA A 73 -2.19 -13.13 16.44
C ALA A 73 -3.35 -12.83 15.49
N THR A 74 -3.84 -11.56 15.46
CA THR A 74 -4.91 -11.16 14.53
C THR A 74 -4.43 -11.08 13.09
N MET A 75 -3.16 -10.72 12.83
CA MET A 75 -2.55 -10.81 11.51
C MET A 75 -2.52 -12.26 11.01
N ALA A 76 -2.03 -13.20 11.84
CA ALA A 76 -1.98 -14.62 11.50
C ALA A 76 -3.39 -15.20 11.23
N LYS A 77 -4.37 -14.86 12.06
CA LYS A 77 -5.78 -15.28 11.86
C LYS A 77 -6.38 -14.70 10.60
N SER A 78 -6.14 -13.41 10.31
CA SER A 78 -6.61 -12.76 9.08
C SER A 78 -6.01 -13.41 7.83
N THR A 79 -4.73 -13.83 7.89
CA THR A 79 -4.08 -14.60 6.83
C THR A 79 -4.79 -15.93 6.60
N GLY A 80 -5.13 -16.67 7.67
CA GLY A 80 -5.85 -17.94 7.58
C GLY A 80 -7.25 -17.79 6.99
N LEU A 81 -8.02 -16.80 7.46
CA LEU A 81 -9.34 -16.50 6.89
C LEU A 81 -9.22 -16.12 5.41
N GLY A 82 -8.25 -15.28 5.06
CA GLY A 82 -8.02 -14.89 3.67
C GLY A 82 -7.70 -16.07 2.76
N LEU A 83 -6.97 -17.08 3.25
CA LEU A 83 -6.70 -18.30 2.51
C LEU A 83 -7.99 -19.10 2.25
N MET A 84 -8.83 -19.26 3.25
CA MET A 84 -10.11 -19.97 3.13
C MET A 84 -11.03 -19.26 2.11
N ASP A 85 -11.22 -17.96 2.25
CA ASP A 85 -12.08 -17.18 1.36
C ASP A 85 -11.53 -17.14 -0.08
N ALA A 86 -10.23 -16.93 -0.25
CA ALA A 86 -9.60 -16.91 -1.56
C ALA A 86 -9.78 -18.24 -2.31
N SER A 87 -9.73 -19.38 -1.62
CA SER A 87 -9.97 -20.69 -2.24
C SER A 87 -11.38 -20.80 -2.85
N MET A 88 -12.39 -20.32 -2.13
CA MET A 88 -13.77 -20.28 -2.61
C MET A 88 -13.94 -19.29 -3.79
N ILE A 89 -13.33 -18.11 -3.67
CA ILE A 89 -13.39 -17.06 -4.69
C ILE A 89 -12.76 -17.56 -6.00
N PHE A 90 -11.58 -18.17 -5.93
CA PHE A 90 -10.89 -18.68 -7.12
C PHE A 90 -11.61 -19.87 -7.74
N ASN A 91 -12.27 -20.68 -6.93
CA ASN A 91 -13.13 -21.75 -7.45
C ASN A 91 -14.32 -21.20 -8.27
N ASN A 92 -14.84 -20.03 -7.91
CA ASN A 92 -15.92 -19.36 -8.62
C ASN A 92 -15.42 -18.58 -9.85
N LEU A 93 -14.38 -17.76 -9.68
CA LEU A 93 -13.84 -16.89 -10.74
C LEU A 93 -13.02 -17.65 -11.78
N LYS A 94 -12.40 -18.77 -11.38
CA LYS A 94 -11.53 -19.62 -12.21
C LYS A 94 -10.48 -18.81 -12.98
N PRO A 95 -9.63 -18.02 -12.28
CA PRO A 95 -8.59 -17.28 -12.94
C PRO A 95 -7.52 -18.21 -13.51
N GLU A 96 -6.94 -17.87 -14.66
CA GLU A 96 -5.78 -18.57 -15.19
C GLU A 96 -4.48 -18.10 -14.54
N MET A 97 -4.46 -16.85 -14.09
CA MET A 97 -3.32 -16.24 -13.42
C MET A 97 -3.78 -15.32 -12.29
N LEU A 98 -3.03 -15.33 -11.19
CA LEU A 98 -3.15 -14.38 -10.08
C LEU A 98 -1.96 -13.44 -10.10
N VAL A 99 -2.20 -12.13 -10.02
CA VAL A 99 -1.16 -11.11 -9.82
C VAL A 99 -1.17 -10.68 -8.35
N VAL A 100 -0.02 -10.78 -7.71
CA VAL A 100 0.22 -10.35 -6.34
C VAL A 100 1.31 -9.27 -6.29
N VAL A 101 1.19 -8.35 -5.34
CA VAL A 101 2.05 -7.17 -5.23
C VAL A 101 2.76 -7.16 -3.89
N GLY A 102 4.09 -7.17 -3.92
CA GLY A 102 4.92 -6.96 -2.73
C GLY A 102 4.86 -8.09 -1.73
N ASP A 103 4.56 -7.79 -0.47
CA ASP A 103 5.02 -8.53 0.68
C ASP A 103 4.07 -8.56 1.89
N ARG A 104 2.91 -7.96 1.79
CA ARG A 104 2.01 -7.88 2.94
C ARG A 104 1.38 -9.24 3.25
N PHE A 105 1.03 -9.44 4.52
CA PHE A 105 0.47 -10.70 5.02
C PHE A 105 -0.76 -11.18 4.24
N GLU A 106 -1.59 -10.27 3.76
CA GLU A 106 -2.76 -10.59 2.95
C GLU A 106 -2.40 -11.16 1.57
N MET A 107 -1.23 -10.79 1.02
CA MET A 107 -0.74 -11.37 -0.24
C MET A 107 -0.36 -12.83 -0.09
N MET A 108 0.17 -13.23 1.08
CA MET A 108 0.45 -14.63 1.39
C MET A 108 -0.81 -15.49 1.35
N SER A 109 -1.94 -14.99 1.87
CA SER A 109 -3.23 -15.70 1.87
C SER A 109 -3.65 -16.14 0.46
N VAL A 110 -3.71 -15.17 -0.45
CA VAL A 110 -4.16 -15.41 -1.83
C VAL A 110 -3.11 -16.18 -2.63
N THR A 111 -1.84 -16.00 -2.33
CA THR A 111 -0.73 -16.74 -2.95
C THR A 111 -0.82 -18.22 -2.62
N LEU A 112 -1.00 -18.58 -1.35
CA LEU A 112 -1.15 -19.98 -0.93
C LEU A 112 -2.39 -20.63 -1.55
N ALA A 113 -3.53 -19.94 -1.55
CA ALA A 113 -4.74 -20.43 -2.21
C ALA A 113 -4.48 -20.73 -3.70
N ALA A 114 -3.87 -19.81 -4.42
CA ALA A 114 -3.56 -19.97 -5.84
C ALA A 114 -2.57 -21.12 -6.08
N ALA A 115 -1.53 -21.25 -5.24
CA ALA A 115 -0.53 -22.31 -5.36
C ALA A 115 -1.17 -23.70 -5.20
N TYR A 116 -1.98 -23.92 -4.15
CA TYR A 116 -2.67 -25.20 -3.95
C TYR A 116 -3.73 -25.50 -5.02
N MET A 117 -4.28 -24.49 -5.66
CA MET A 117 -5.26 -24.62 -6.73
C MET A 117 -4.64 -24.67 -8.13
N ASN A 118 -3.30 -24.75 -8.24
CA ASN A 118 -2.56 -24.76 -9.50
C ASN A 118 -2.85 -23.57 -10.41
N ILE A 119 -3.14 -22.40 -9.82
CA ILE A 119 -3.30 -21.13 -10.53
C ILE A 119 -1.90 -20.52 -10.67
N ARG A 120 -1.53 -20.09 -11.88
CA ARG A 120 -0.24 -19.43 -12.10
C ARG A 120 -0.17 -18.10 -11.36
N ILE A 121 0.95 -17.86 -10.69
CA ILE A 121 1.17 -16.68 -9.89
C ILE A 121 2.21 -15.77 -10.56
N ILE A 122 1.86 -14.49 -10.68
CA ILE A 122 2.73 -13.42 -11.14
C ILE A 122 3.03 -12.54 -9.93
N HIS A 123 4.29 -12.35 -9.60
CA HIS A 123 4.72 -11.53 -8.48
C HIS A 123 5.39 -10.24 -8.95
N THR A 124 4.84 -9.11 -8.55
CA THR A 124 5.42 -7.79 -8.81
C THR A 124 6.12 -7.27 -7.55
N MET A 125 7.22 -6.54 -7.71
CA MET A 125 8.03 -5.97 -6.62
C MET A 125 8.60 -7.04 -5.65
N GLY A 126 8.88 -8.25 -6.18
CA GLY A 126 9.62 -9.28 -5.47
C GLY A 126 11.11 -8.95 -5.38
N GLY A 127 11.84 -9.66 -4.51
CA GLY A 127 13.30 -9.59 -4.41
C GLY A 127 13.86 -8.39 -3.65
N GLU A 128 13.04 -7.47 -3.14
CA GLU A 128 13.49 -6.36 -2.29
C GLU A 128 13.85 -6.83 -0.87
N VAL A 129 14.65 -6.06 -0.14
CA VAL A 129 15.08 -6.31 1.24
C VAL A 129 14.56 -5.20 2.14
N THR A 130 13.91 -5.57 3.25
CA THR A 130 13.29 -4.62 4.21
C THR A 130 13.60 -4.89 5.67
N GLY A 131 14.20 -6.06 6.00
CA GLY A 131 14.62 -6.39 7.36
C GLY A 131 13.50 -6.71 8.35
N THR A 132 12.26 -6.90 7.88
CA THR A 132 11.07 -7.25 8.71
C THR A 132 10.48 -8.59 8.27
N ILE A 133 9.38 -9.02 8.91
CA ILE A 133 8.63 -10.22 8.48
C ILE A 133 8.16 -10.10 7.03
N ASP A 134 7.92 -8.88 6.55
CA ASP A 134 7.49 -8.62 5.18
C ASP A 134 8.52 -9.10 4.16
N GLU A 135 9.83 -9.02 4.48
CA GLU A 135 10.87 -9.59 3.63
C GLU A 135 10.73 -11.11 3.47
N SER A 136 10.51 -11.80 4.59
CA SER A 136 10.31 -13.26 4.57
C SER A 136 9.05 -13.63 3.78
N ILE A 137 7.97 -12.88 3.96
CA ILE A 137 6.73 -13.06 3.20
C ILE A 137 6.98 -12.81 1.70
N ARG A 138 7.66 -11.73 1.34
CA ARG A 138 8.02 -11.39 -0.05
C ARG A 138 8.80 -12.51 -0.71
N HIS A 139 9.82 -13.04 -0.03
CA HIS A 139 10.64 -14.12 -0.56
C HIS A 139 9.87 -15.43 -0.66
N ALA A 140 8.99 -15.74 0.28
CA ALA A 140 8.10 -16.89 0.20
C ALA A 140 7.13 -16.76 -0.99
N ILE A 141 6.49 -15.60 -1.20
CA ILE A 141 5.65 -15.34 -2.37
C ILE A 141 6.45 -15.49 -3.66
N THR A 142 7.68 -15.00 -3.71
CA THR A 142 8.58 -15.20 -4.86
C THR A 142 8.76 -16.69 -5.16
N LYS A 143 8.95 -17.55 -4.14
CA LYS A 143 9.11 -19.00 -4.34
C LYS A 143 7.86 -19.72 -4.81
N PHE A 144 6.67 -19.17 -4.56
CA PHE A 144 5.41 -19.70 -5.11
C PHE A 144 5.10 -19.15 -6.51
N ALA A 145 5.71 -18.04 -6.91
CA ALA A 145 5.42 -17.39 -8.17
C ALA A 145 6.08 -18.09 -9.37
N HIS A 146 5.50 -17.91 -10.54
CA HIS A 146 5.95 -18.50 -11.80
C HIS A 146 6.55 -17.46 -12.75
N ILE A 147 6.15 -16.20 -12.56
CA ILE A 147 6.62 -15.05 -13.35
C ILE A 147 6.90 -13.91 -12.38
N HIS A 148 8.02 -13.23 -12.56
CA HIS A 148 8.51 -12.23 -11.64
C HIS A 148 8.74 -10.90 -12.35
N PHE A 149 8.22 -9.83 -11.77
CA PHE A 149 8.42 -8.44 -12.21
C PHE A 149 9.07 -7.62 -11.08
N PRO A 150 10.38 -7.80 -10.82
CA PRO A 150 11.13 -6.96 -9.86
C PRO A 150 11.19 -5.51 -10.34
N ALA A 151 11.30 -4.58 -9.37
CA ALA A 151 11.31 -3.15 -9.63
C ALA A 151 12.70 -2.61 -10.06
N ASN A 152 13.76 -3.35 -9.84
CA ASN A 152 15.14 -2.96 -10.14
C ASN A 152 16.02 -4.18 -10.38
N GLU A 153 17.26 -3.93 -10.86
CA GLU A 153 18.19 -5.01 -11.19
C GLU A 153 18.71 -5.77 -9.98
N ASP A 154 18.93 -5.12 -8.84
CA ASP A 154 19.38 -5.81 -7.62
C ASP A 154 18.35 -6.83 -7.14
N SER A 155 17.08 -6.45 -7.19
CA SER A 155 15.95 -7.34 -6.88
C SER A 155 15.85 -8.49 -7.89
N ARG A 156 16.06 -8.21 -9.18
CA ARG A 156 16.12 -9.24 -10.23
C ARG A 156 17.20 -10.27 -9.94
N GLN A 157 18.42 -9.82 -9.67
CA GLN A 157 19.54 -10.70 -9.37
C GLN A 157 19.31 -11.53 -8.10
N ARG A 158 18.65 -10.95 -7.10
CA ARG A 158 18.29 -11.68 -5.87
C ARG A 158 17.28 -12.79 -6.14
N ILE A 159 16.25 -12.52 -6.95
CA ILE A 159 15.27 -13.54 -7.36
C ILE A 159 15.95 -14.70 -8.07
N ILE A 160 16.86 -14.42 -9.01
CA ILE A 160 17.64 -15.48 -9.71
C ILE A 160 18.51 -16.26 -8.71
N LYS A 161 19.19 -15.58 -7.77
CA LYS A 161 19.98 -16.24 -6.71
C LYS A 161 19.13 -17.09 -5.76
N MET A 162 17.85 -16.81 -5.61
CA MET A 162 16.90 -17.64 -4.88
C MET A 162 16.51 -18.91 -5.66
N GLY A 163 17.02 -19.10 -6.88
CA GLY A 163 16.82 -20.28 -7.70
C GLY A 163 15.65 -20.18 -8.68
N GLU A 164 15.16 -18.97 -8.97
CA GLU A 164 14.17 -18.77 -10.04
C GLU A 164 14.85 -18.74 -11.42
N ASP A 165 14.19 -19.29 -12.42
CA ASP A 165 14.71 -19.34 -13.79
C ASP A 165 14.68 -17.92 -14.40
N GLU A 166 15.85 -17.43 -14.80
CA GLU A 166 16.06 -16.10 -15.34
C GLU A 166 15.09 -15.73 -16.48
N LYS A 167 14.70 -16.70 -17.29
CA LYS A 167 13.76 -16.47 -18.43
C LYS A 167 12.37 -16.03 -18.00
N TYR A 168 12.02 -16.18 -16.69
CA TYR A 168 10.75 -15.74 -16.12
C TYR A 168 10.89 -14.54 -15.17
N VAL A 169 12.09 -13.91 -15.12
CA VAL A 169 12.37 -12.75 -14.25
C VAL A 169 12.63 -11.53 -15.13
N PHE A 170 11.64 -10.63 -15.20
CA PHE A 170 11.65 -9.46 -16.07
C PHE A 170 11.75 -8.18 -15.24
N ASN A 171 12.89 -7.49 -15.31
CA ASN A 171 13.05 -6.17 -14.72
C ASN A 171 12.33 -5.12 -15.61
N VAL A 172 11.15 -4.72 -15.20
CA VAL A 172 10.30 -3.78 -15.96
C VAL A 172 10.12 -2.44 -15.22
N GLY A 173 10.80 -2.26 -14.11
CA GLY A 173 10.64 -1.09 -13.25
C GLY A 173 9.47 -1.21 -12.26
N CYS A 174 9.22 -0.13 -11.53
CA CYS A 174 8.16 -0.06 -10.52
C CYS A 174 6.90 0.61 -11.10
N PRO A 175 5.73 -0.03 -11.09
CA PRO A 175 4.49 0.58 -11.60
C PRO A 175 4.07 1.87 -10.89
N ARG A 176 4.62 2.15 -9.69
CA ARG A 176 4.39 3.44 -9.00
C ARG A 176 5.04 4.61 -9.73
N THR A 177 6.15 4.38 -10.41
CA THR A 177 6.85 5.44 -11.18
C THR A 177 6.03 5.92 -12.37
N ASP A 178 5.18 5.07 -12.94
CA ASP A 178 4.25 5.48 -14.00
C ASP A 178 3.27 6.53 -13.48
N LEU A 179 2.73 6.34 -12.28
CA LEU A 179 1.82 7.31 -11.65
C LEU A 179 2.53 8.64 -11.37
N VAL A 180 3.78 8.58 -10.90
CA VAL A 180 4.58 9.80 -10.67
C VAL A 180 4.81 10.52 -11.99
N ALA A 181 5.20 9.81 -13.05
CA ALA A 181 5.44 10.39 -14.37
C ALA A 181 4.18 11.02 -14.97
N ASP A 182 3.01 10.41 -14.74
CA ASP A 182 1.74 10.96 -15.21
C ASP A 182 1.36 12.23 -14.45
N GLU A 183 1.54 12.28 -13.13
CA GLU A 183 1.24 13.47 -12.31
C GLU A 183 2.20 14.62 -12.63
N LEU A 184 3.47 14.36 -12.87
CA LEU A 184 4.44 15.39 -13.28
C LEU A 184 4.09 16.06 -14.61
N LYS A 185 3.41 15.36 -15.53
CA LYS A 185 2.91 15.93 -16.78
C LYS A 185 1.69 16.82 -16.59
N ASN A 186 0.89 16.57 -15.55
CA ASN A 186 -0.42 17.19 -15.34
C ASN A 186 -0.38 18.50 -14.54
N ASN A 187 0.80 19.08 -14.26
CA ASN A 187 0.98 20.39 -13.57
C ASN A 187 0.36 20.45 -12.17
N SER A 188 0.92 19.72 -11.25
CA SER A 188 0.41 19.37 -9.92
C SER A 188 0.14 20.53 -8.91
N HIS A 189 0.59 21.76 -9.19
CA HIS A 189 0.41 22.89 -8.24
C HIS A 189 -1.05 23.34 -8.08
N GLU A 190 -1.87 23.28 -9.12
CA GLU A 190 -3.31 23.59 -9.02
C GLU A 190 -4.07 22.51 -8.23
N THR A 191 -3.57 21.28 -8.22
CA THR A 191 -4.21 20.13 -7.57
C THR A 191 -4.23 20.22 -6.03
N LEU A 192 -3.35 21.03 -5.42
CA LEU A 192 -3.26 21.17 -3.95
C LEU A 192 -4.01 22.41 -3.42
N LYS A 193 -4.59 23.24 -4.27
CA LYS A 193 -5.17 24.53 -3.87
C LYS A 193 -6.29 24.36 -2.83
N ASP A 194 -7.12 23.36 -3.02
CA ASP A 194 -8.31 23.11 -2.21
C ASP A 194 -8.19 21.79 -1.40
N LEU A 195 -6.94 21.39 -1.06
CA LEU A 195 -6.64 20.11 -0.40
C LEU A 195 -7.49 19.87 0.85
N PHE A 196 -7.60 20.88 1.72
CA PHE A 196 -8.31 20.76 3.00
C PHE A 196 -9.82 20.72 2.80
N GLU A 197 -10.34 21.46 1.82
CA GLU A 197 -11.75 21.49 1.48
C GLU A 197 -12.20 20.19 0.81
N ASP A 198 -11.41 19.71 -0.17
CA ASP A 198 -11.72 18.50 -0.95
C ASP A 198 -11.60 17.20 -0.16
N TYR A 199 -10.60 17.12 0.73
CA TYR A 199 -10.29 15.87 1.44
C TYR A 199 -10.53 15.95 2.95
N GLY A 200 -10.91 17.11 3.45
CA GLY A 200 -11.21 17.34 4.86
C GLY A 200 -9.99 17.09 5.75
N GLY A 201 -10.11 16.13 6.66
CA GLY A 201 -9.07 15.83 7.64
C GLY A 201 -9.41 16.41 9.01
N VAL A 202 -8.43 16.44 9.89
CA VAL A 202 -8.61 16.92 11.26
C VAL A 202 -7.38 17.70 11.73
N GLY A 203 -7.57 18.95 12.06
CA GLY A 203 -6.52 19.86 12.50
C GLY A 203 -6.72 21.25 11.93
N LYS A 204 -5.77 22.13 12.18
CA LYS A 204 -5.78 23.48 11.61
C LYS A 204 -5.25 23.44 10.18
N GLU A 205 -5.95 24.11 9.28
CA GLU A 205 -5.51 24.33 7.91
C GLU A 205 -4.38 25.37 7.86
N PHE A 206 -3.50 25.23 6.88
CA PHE A 206 -2.36 26.12 6.68
C PHE A 206 -2.06 26.29 5.19
N ASN A 207 -1.26 27.31 4.86
CA ASN A 207 -0.90 27.60 3.48
C ASN A 207 0.21 26.67 2.98
N LEU A 208 -0.10 25.85 1.97
CA LEU A 208 0.83 24.89 1.36
C LEU A 208 1.93 25.53 0.48
N SER A 209 1.87 26.83 0.24
CA SER A 209 2.99 27.56 -0.38
C SER A 209 4.14 27.85 0.60
N GLN A 210 3.93 27.63 1.89
CA GLN A 210 4.94 27.69 2.93
C GLN A 210 5.60 26.31 3.12
N PRO A 211 6.83 26.24 3.61
CA PRO A 211 7.45 24.97 3.97
C PRO A 211 6.59 24.17 4.96
N TYR A 212 6.42 22.90 4.70
CA TYR A 212 5.68 21.98 5.55
C TYR A 212 6.36 20.61 5.61
N LEU A 213 5.99 19.81 6.61
CA LEU A 213 6.42 18.43 6.75
C LEU A 213 5.31 17.48 6.31
N LEU A 214 5.69 16.43 5.58
CA LEU A 214 4.81 15.32 5.25
C LEU A 214 5.26 14.08 6.04
N VAL A 215 4.43 13.61 6.96
CA VAL A 215 4.76 12.51 7.87
C VAL A 215 3.85 11.32 7.62
N SER A 216 4.44 10.16 7.37
CA SER A 216 3.75 8.88 7.24
C SER A 216 4.53 7.84 8.04
N GLN A 217 4.12 7.63 9.30
CA GLN A 217 4.75 6.67 10.20
C GLN A 217 3.92 5.40 10.30
N HIS A 218 4.58 4.26 10.14
CA HIS A 218 4.03 2.94 10.28
C HIS A 218 4.77 2.18 11.39
N SER A 219 4.12 1.19 11.98
CA SER A 219 4.74 0.33 12.99
C SER A 219 5.80 -0.58 12.36
N VAL A 220 6.85 -0.84 13.12
CA VAL A 220 7.78 -1.94 12.85
C VAL A 220 7.17 -3.20 13.44
N THR A 221 6.74 -4.12 12.62
CA THR A 221 5.95 -5.31 13.03
C THR A 221 6.71 -6.23 13.99
N THR A 222 8.05 -6.23 13.94
CA THR A 222 8.92 -6.96 14.87
C THR A 222 9.12 -6.26 16.21
N GLU A 223 8.75 -4.98 16.32
CA GLU A 223 8.85 -4.11 17.49
C GLU A 223 7.48 -3.46 17.80
N TYR A 224 6.40 -4.17 17.53
CA TYR A 224 5.05 -3.59 17.56
C TYR A 224 4.64 -3.06 18.95
N ASP A 225 5.20 -3.60 20.04
CA ASP A 225 4.97 -3.14 21.41
C ASP A 225 5.54 -1.73 21.65
N ASP A 226 6.62 -1.37 20.95
CA ASP A 226 7.27 -0.05 21.07
C ASP A 226 6.60 1.03 20.21
N SER A 227 5.63 0.68 19.39
CA SER A 227 4.99 1.59 18.43
C SER A 227 4.40 2.84 19.09
N ARG A 228 3.91 2.71 20.35
CA ARG A 228 3.41 3.85 21.13
C ARG A 228 4.53 4.83 21.47
N TYR A 229 5.64 4.33 21.97
CA TYR A 229 6.80 5.12 22.33
C TYR A 229 7.39 5.81 21.07
N GLN A 230 7.54 5.06 19.98
CA GLN A 230 8.09 5.59 18.73
C GLN A 230 7.28 6.76 18.17
N ILE A 231 5.95 6.69 18.17
CA ILE A 231 5.11 7.82 17.71
C ILE A 231 5.15 9.00 18.67
N GLU A 232 5.25 8.77 19.98
CA GLU A 232 5.38 9.84 20.97
C GLU A 232 6.68 10.62 20.79
N GLU A 233 7.81 9.95 20.49
CA GLU A 233 9.07 10.61 20.18
C GLU A 233 8.99 11.41 18.88
N THR A 234 8.36 10.88 17.85
CA THR A 234 8.10 11.61 16.60
C THR A 234 7.28 12.87 16.86
N LEU A 235 6.20 12.76 17.62
CA LEU A 235 5.33 13.91 17.92
C LEU A 235 6.05 14.97 18.78
N LYS A 236 6.94 14.58 19.70
CA LYS A 236 7.78 15.51 20.45
C LYS A 236 8.72 16.29 19.53
N ALA A 237 9.40 15.59 18.61
CA ALA A 237 10.29 16.24 17.65
C ALA A 237 9.54 17.23 16.74
N LEU A 238 8.34 16.87 16.29
CA LEU A 238 7.48 17.77 15.49
C LEU A 238 7.01 18.96 16.30
N ASP A 239 6.72 18.76 17.60
CA ASP A 239 6.33 19.85 18.51
C ASP A 239 7.47 20.83 18.77
N GLU A 240 8.70 20.37 18.86
CA GLU A 240 9.88 21.25 18.96
C GLU A 240 10.10 22.07 17.68
N LEU A 241 9.82 21.49 16.50
CA LEU A 241 9.99 22.17 15.22
C LEU A 241 8.90 23.19 14.94
N GLN A 242 7.67 23.01 15.43
CA GLN A 242 6.49 23.87 15.19
C GLN A 242 6.22 24.18 13.72
N LEU A 243 6.69 23.33 12.79
CA LEU A 243 6.45 23.49 11.36
C LEU A 243 5.08 22.92 10.98
N PRO A 244 4.36 23.56 10.06
CA PRO A 244 3.14 22.99 9.50
C PRO A 244 3.36 21.56 9.05
N THR A 245 2.54 20.61 9.52
CA THR A 245 2.75 19.18 9.29
C THR A 245 1.48 18.51 8.81
N ILE A 246 1.55 17.88 7.66
CA ILE A 246 0.56 16.92 7.19
C ILE A 246 0.98 15.54 7.66
N MET A 247 0.14 14.87 8.43
CA MET A 247 0.39 13.52 8.89
C MET A 247 -0.69 12.56 8.37
N LEU A 248 -0.25 11.42 7.83
CA LEU A 248 -1.14 10.37 7.35
C LEU A 248 -1.40 9.34 8.43
N TRP A 249 -2.62 8.80 8.44
CA TRP A 249 -3.01 7.74 9.36
C TRP A 249 -2.24 6.44 9.07
N PRO A 250 -1.84 5.68 10.11
CA PRO A 250 -1.08 4.45 9.93
C PRO A 250 -1.90 3.34 9.24
N ASN A 251 -1.20 2.34 8.73
CA ASN A 251 -1.79 1.13 8.15
C ASN A 251 -2.35 0.18 9.23
N ALA A 252 -3.00 -0.91 8.78
CA ALA A 252 -3.58 -1.98 9.60
C ALA A 252 -2.54 -3.05 10.03
N ASP A 253 -1.27 -2.69 10.16
CA ASP A 253 -0.23 -3.62 10.58
C ASP A 253 -0.20 -3.74 12.12
N ALA A 254 0.44 -4.81 12.65
CA ALA A 254 0.63 -4.96 14.08
C ALA A 254 1.29 -3.71 14.67
N GLY A 255 0.70 -3.14 15.73
CA GLY A 255 1.14 -1.87 16.35
C GLY A 255 0.49 -0.61 15.77
N GLY A 256 -0.22 -0.68 14.65
CA GLY A 256 -0.88 0.47 14.03
C GLY A 256 -1.91 1.15 14.94
N ASP A 257 -2.64 0.39 15.76
CA ASP A 257 -3.58 0.92 16.75
C ASP A 257 -2.85 1.73 17.85
N ASN A 258 -1.68 1.30 18.28
CA ASN A 258 -0.85 2.03 19.25
C ASN A 258 -0.36 3.38 18.70
N ILE A 259 0.06 3.43 17.43
CA ILE A 259 0.38 4.69 16.74
C ILE A 259 -0.86 5.59 16.70
N SER A 260 -1.99 5.06 16.28
CA SER A 260 -3.26 5.78 16.18
C SER A 260 -3.72 6.36 17.52
N LYS A 261 -3.60 5.60 18.61
CA LYS A 261 -3.87 6.05 19.97
C LYS A 261 -2.90 7.15 20.39
N GLY A 262 -1.61 7.02 20.03
CA GLY A 262 -0.59 8.04 20.30
C GLY A 262 -0.94 9.37 19.71
N ILE A 263 -1.24 9.39 18.43
CA ILE A 263 -1.63 10.60 17.68
C ILE A 263 -2.88 11.23 18.30
N ARG A 264 -3.93 10.44 18.55
CA ARG A 264 -5.18 10.93 19.14
C ARG A 264 -4.97 11.56 20.51
N THR A 265 -4.31 10.84 21.43
CA THR A 265 -4.04 11.32 22.79
C THR A 265 -3.22 12.60 22.79
N TYR A 266 -2.17 12.65 21.95
CA TYR A 266 -1.34 13.85 21.84
C TYR A 266 -2.16 15.06 21.37
N ARG A 267 -2.97 14.88 20.32
CA ARG A 267 -3.82 15.94 19.76
C ARG A 267 -4.86 16.44 20.76
N GLU A 268 -5.56 15.53 21.45
CA GLU A 268 -6.57 15.88 22.45
C GLU A 268 -5.97 16.66 23.63
N LYS A 269 -4.75 16.30 24.03
CA LYS A 269 -4.05 16.96 25.13
C LYS A 269 -3.49 18.32 24.77
N ASN A 270 -2.87 18.45 23.59
CA ASN A 270 -2.05 19.60 23.22
C ASN A 270 -2.72 20.52 22.20
N ASN A 271 -3.73 20.04 21.47
CA ASN A 271 -4.40 20.74 20.37
C ASN A 271 -3.43 21.52 19.45
N PRO A 272 -2.43 20.84 18.85
CA PRO A 272 -1.34 21.48 18.15
C PRO A 272 -1.82 22.21 16.90
N ALA A 273 -1.48 23.50 16.78
CA ALA A 273 -1.88 24.33 15.64
C ALA A 273 -1.11 24.01 14.35
N TRP A 274 -0.01 23.30 14.45
CA TRP A 274 0.87 22.92 13.35
C TRP A 274 0.48 21.59 12.68
N LEU A 275 -0.40 20.77 13.29
CA LEU A 275 -0.70 19.41 12.83
C LEU A 275 -2.06 19.31 12.14
N HIS A 276 -2.05 18.81 10.92
CA HIS A 276 -3.24 18.38 10.19
C HIS A 276 -3.17 16.91 9.79
N LEU A 277 -4.22 16.16 10.09
CA LEU A 277 -4.27 14.70 9.93
C LEU A 277 -5.22 14.33 8.79
N PHE A 278 -4.77 13.47 7.88
CA PHE A 278 -5.63 12.84 6.89
C PHE A 278 -5.70 11.33 7.12
N LYS A 279 -6.89 10.76 7.08
CA LYS A 279 -7.08 9.31 7.07
C LYS A 279 -6.46 8.68 5.82
N ASN A 280 -6.71 9.32 4.71
CA ASN A 280 -6.26 8.87 3.39
C ASN A 280 -6.18 10.07 2.45
N LEU A 281 -5.23 10.02 1.54
CA LEU A 281 -5.17 10.92 0.38
C LEU A 281 -5.06 10.08 -0.89
N PRO A 282 -5.71 10.47 -1.99
CA PRO A 282 -5.51 9.82 -3.28
C PRO A 282 -4.03 9.86 -3.68
N THR A 283 -3.60 8.87 -4.44
CA THR A 283 -2.18 8.71 -4.80
C THR A 283 -1.62 9.93 -5.52
N HIS A 284 -2.38 10.55 -6.41
CA HIS A 284 -1.96 11.76 -7.12
C HIS A 284 -1.74 12.94 -6.17
N ILE A 285 -2.62 13.14 -5.19
CA ILE A 285 -2.45 14.18 -4.16
C ILE A 285 -1.21 13.92 -3.30
N TYR A 286 -1.01 12.66 -2.89
CA TYR A 286 0.18 12.28 -2.11
C TYR A 286 1.48 12.53 -2.89
N ILE A 287 1.51 12.21 -4.18
CA ILE A 287 2.64 12.49 -5.09
C ILE A 287 2.87 14.01 -5.17
N CYS A 288 1.81 14.81 -5.35
CA CYS A 288 1.93 16.26 -5.40
C CYS A 288 2.51 16.83 -4.10
N LEU A 289 2.05 16.36 -2.93
CA LEU A 289 2.58 16.78 -1.62
C LEU A 289 4.05 16.40 -1.44
N LEU A 290 4.46 15.20 -1.86
CA LEU A 290 5.85 14.76 -1.83
C LEU A 290 6.75 15.62 -2.72
N TYR A 291 6.27 16.00 -3.88
CA TYR A 291 7.03 16.75 -4.87
C TYR A 291 7.17 18.23 -4.49
N THR A 292 6.19 18.78 -3.80
CA THR A 292 6.19 20.17 -3.34
C THR A 292 6.79 20.34 -1.95
N SER A 293 6.93 19.27 -1.17
CA SER A 293 7.60 19.28 0.13
C SER A 293 9.12 19.30 -0.07
N PRO A 294 9.85 20.28 0.52
CA PRO A 294 11.31 20.29 0.44
C PRO A 294 11.88 19.01 1.08
N SER A 295 12.52 18.18 0.25
CA SER A 295 13.17 16.97 0.72
C SER A 295 14.63 17.26 1.13
N PRO A 296 15.16 16.63 2.19
CA PRO A 296 16.59 16.70 2.50
C PRO A 296 17.50 16.24 1.34
N ARG A 297 16.96 15.50 0.37
CA ARG A 297 17.66 15.10 -0.86
C ARG A 297 17.84 16.25 -1.84
N ASP A 298 16.93 17.23 -1.82
CA ASP A 298 16.94 18.38 -2.72
C ASP A 298 17.89 19.48 -2.21
N CYS A 299 18.35 19.36 -0.96
CA CYS A 299 19.34 20.27 -0.36
C CYS A 299 20.82 19.92 -0.70
N ARG A 300 21.07 19.02 -1.64
CA ARG A 300 22.39 18.76 -2.20
C ARG A 300 22.58 19.56 -3.49
N LEU A 301 22.70 20.84 -3.33
CA LEU A 301 23.37 21.73 -4.29
C LEU A 301 24.73 22.11 -3.76
#